data_a773b55ae76b5285fcfe8222131871f5
#
_entry.id   a773b55ae76b5285fcfe8222131871f5
#
_cell.length_a   1.000
_cell.length_b   1.000
_cell.length_c   1.000
_cell.angle_alpha   90.00
_cell.angle_beta   90.00
_cell.angle_gamma   90.00
#
_symmetry.space_group_name_H-M   'P 1'
#
loop_
_entity.id
_entity.type
_entity.pdbx_description
1 polymer ?
#
loop_
_entity_poly.entity_id
_entity_poly.type
_entity_poly.pdbx_seq_one_letter_code
_entity_poly.pdbx_strand_id
1 'polypeptide(L)'
;MQDRSFQQRIGRIETLVQELEAVSDPAVKAAVKELVAAVMDLNAAAFERVVEVAARFGDAGSRLMDGLTRDEAVSSLLILYGLHPQDLETRVRGALKNFDGVKLVSIEEGRIVLRMESQERSESALRQAIAVAAPDLADLIIEGTPQSGFVPLEALIGVRA
;
A
#
# COMPACT_ATOMS: atom_id res chain seq x y z
N MET A 1 -14.26 -10.78 12.38
CA MET A 1 -15.61 -10.19 12.16
C MET A 1 -15.58 -8.70 11.80
N GLN A 2 -14.57 -7.94 12.23
CA GLN A 2 -14.41 -6.51 11.90
C GLN A 2 -14.08 -6.25 10.42
N ASP A 3 -13.35 -7.14 9.79
CA ASP A 3 -12.86 -7.04 8.42
C ASP A 3 -13.99 -6.94 7.35
N ARG A 4 -15.05 -7.76 7.47
CA ARG A 4 -16.19 -7.71 6.54
C ARG A 4 -16.93 -6.38 6.54
N SER A 5 -17.09 -5.75 7.71
CA SER A 5 -17.82 -4.48 7.81
C SER A 5 -16.98 -3.33 7.23
N PHE A 6 -15.67 -3.37 7.36
CA PHE A 6 -14.76 -2.41 6.76
C PHE A 6 -14.76 -2.53 5.23
N GLN A 7 -14.59 -3.74 4.70
CA GLN A 7 -14.65 -4.00 3.27
C GLN A 7 -15.99 -3.59 2.63
N GLN A 8 -17.11 -3.85 3.32
CA GLN A 8 -18.43 -3.40 2.85
C GLN A 8 -18.52 -1.87 2.76
N ARG A 9 -17.91 -1.13 3.70
CA ARG A 9 -17.88 0.34 3.66
C ARG A 9 -17.03 0.84 2.51
N ILE A 10 -15.86 0.23 2.25
CA ILE A 10 -15.03 0.55 1.10
C ILE A 10 -15.81 0.32 -0.20
N GLY A 11 -16.42 -0.85 -0.40
CA GLY A 11 -17.24 -1.13 -1.58
C GLY A 11 -18.41 -0.16 -1.77
N ARG A 12 -18.99 0.35 -0.67
CA ARG A 12 -20.02 1.40 -0.77
C ARG A 12 -19.45 2.73 -1.26
N ILE A 13 -18.25 3.10 -0.80
CA ILE A 13 -17.57 4.31 -1.27
C ILE A 13 -17.25 4.19 -2.77
N GLU A 14 -16.71 3.05 -3.21
CA GLU A 14 -16.44 2.78 -4.63
C GLU A 14 -17.69 2.94 -5.50
N THR A 15 -18.82 2.38 -5.05
CA THR A 15 -20.11 2.53 -5.75
C THR A 15 -20.52 4.00 -5.86
N LEU A 16 -20.42 4.77 -4.77
CA LEU A 16 -20.77 6.20 -4.76
C LEU A 16 -19.85 7.02 -5.67
N VAL A 17 -18.57 6.69 -5.74
CA VAL A 17 -17.61 7.34 -6.66
C VAL A 17 -18.02 7.08 -8.11
N GLN A 18 -18.37 5.83 -8.47
CA GLN A 18 -18.84 5.49 -9.82
C GLN A 18 -20.15 6.21 -10.17
N GLU A 19 -21.11 6.28 -9.23
CA GLU A 19 -22.37 7.03 -9.41
C GLU A 19 -22.08 8.52 -9.66
N LEU A 20 -21.11 9.10 -8.91
CA LEU A 20 -20.71 10.50 -9.06
C LEU A 20 -20.02 10.76 -10.41
N GLU A 21 -19.20 9.82 -10.89
CA GLU A 21 -18.57 9.94 -12.19
C GLU A 21 -19.59 9.99 -13.33
N ALA A 22 -20.74 9.33 -13.19
CA ALA A 22 -21.84 9.34 -14.12
C ALA A 22 -22.67 10.64 -14.11
N VAL A 23 -22.54 11.48 -13.07
CA VAL A 23 -23.22 12.79 -13.02
C VAL A 23 -22.71 13.68 -14.13
N SER A 24 -23.62 14.29 -14.92
CA SER A 24 -23.24 15.13 -16.05
C SER A 24 -22.95 16.59 -15.66
N ASP A 25 -23.49 17.05 -14.54
CA ASP A 25 -23.35 18.44 -14.10
C ASP A 25 -21.96 18.69 -13.46
N PRO A 26 -21.12 19.54 -14.09
CA PRO A 26 -19.78 19.83 -13.57
C PRO A 26 -19.80 20.62 -12.24
N ALA A 27 -20.84 21.42 -12.01
CA ALA A 27 -20.97 22.19 -10.77
C ALA A 27 -21.26 21.26 -9.59
N VAL A 28 -22.09 20.24 -9.78
CA VAL A 28 -22.35 19.20 -8.77
C VAL A 28 -21.07 18.40 -8.49
N LYS A 29 -20.32 18.01 -9.53
CA LYS A 29 -19.03 17.31 -9.33
C LYS A 29 -18.03 18.15 -8.55
N ALA A 30 -17.92 19.44 -8.84
CA ALA A 30 -17.02 20.35 -8.12
C ALA A 30 -17.42 20.48 -6.65
N ALA A 31 -18.71 20.70 -6.37
CA ALA A 31 -19.22 20.83 -5.01
C ALA A 31 -19.01 19.54 -4.18
N VAL A 32 -19.20 18.37 -4.77
CA VAL A 32 -18.94 17.10 -4.06
C VAL A 32 -17.46 16.88 -3.80
N LYS A 33 -16.57 17.20 -4.75
CA LYS A 33 -15.12 17.14 -4.53
C LYS A 33 -14.68 18.06 -3.39
N GLU A 34 -15.21 19.28 -3.35
CA GLU A 34 -14.94 20.23 -2.28
C GLU A 34 -15.44 19.73 -0.92
N LEU A 35 -16.66 19.17 -0.88
CA LEU A 35 -17.20 18.59 0.35
C LEU A 35 -16.34 17.41 0.84
N VAL A 36 -15.94 16.50 -0.05
CA VAL A 36 -15.06 15.38 0.32
C VAL A 36 -13.72 15.87 0.84
N ALA A 37 -13.10 16.85 0.17
CA ALA A 37 -11.86 17.47 0.63
C ALA A 37 -12.01 18.07 2.02
N ALA A 38 -13.05 18.86 2.26
CA ALA A 38 -13.31 19.47 3.57
C ALA A 38 -13.52 18.44 4.69
N VAL A 39 -14.21 17.32 4.39
CA VAL A 39 -14.38 16.22 5.34
C VAL A 39 -13.03 15.52 5.62
N MET A 40 -12.22 15.32 4.59
CA MET A 40 -10.89 14.73 4.77
C MET A 40 -9.98 15.64 5.59
N ASP A 41 -9.97 16.94 5.34
CA ASP A 41 -9.18 17.92 6.11
C ASP A 41 -9.60 17.93 7.59
N LEU A 42 -10.91 17.90 7.86
CA LEU A 42 -11.43 17.84 9.22
C LEU A 42 -10.97 16.56 9.93
N ASN A 43 -11.04 15.42 9.25
CA ASN A 43 -10.59 14.14 9.80
C ASN A 43 -9.08 14.15 10.03
N ALA A 44 -8.28 14.67 9.09
CA ALA A 44 -6.83 14.82 9.24
C ALA A 44 -6.48 15.59 10.52
N ALA A 45 -7.08 16.77 10.71
CA ALA A 45 -6.87 17.59 11.90
C ALA A 45 -7.25 16.85 13.21
N ALA A 46 -8.33 16.06 13.18
CA ALA A 46 -8.75 15.27 14.33
C ALA A 46 -7.75 14.14 14.64
N PHE A 47 -7.24 13.43 13.62
CA PHE A 47 -6.24 12.39 13.78
C PHE A 47 -4.89 12.93 14.23
N GLU A 48 -4.44 14.07 13.67
CA GLU A 48 -3.24 14.79 14.18
C GLU A 48 -3.36 15.03 15.67
N ARG A 49 -4.52 15.50 16.13
CA ARG A 49 -4.75 15.75 17.54
C ARG A 49 -4.68 14.50 18.40
N VAL A 50 -5.17 13.38 17.90
CA VAL A 50 -5.06 12.06 18.58
C VAL A 50 -3.59 11.65 18.72
N VAL A 51 -2.80 11.77 17.65
CA VAL A 51 -1.36 11.45 17.65
C VAL A 51 -0.60 12.38 18.62
N GLU A 52 -0.86 13.68 18.59
CA GLU A 52 -0.26 14.64 19.54
C GLU A 52 -0.59 14.32 20.99
N VAL A 53 -1.85 13.96 21.27
CA VAL A 53 -2.25 13.58 22.64
C VAL A 53 -1.52 12.31 23.05
N ALA A 54 -1.46 11.29 22.19
CA ALA A 54 -0.72 10.06 22.49
C ALA A 54 0.75 10.36 22.79
N ALA A 55 1.41 11.22 22.00
CA ALA A 55 2.82 11.58 22.22
C ALA A 55 3.10 12.20 23.60
N ARG A 56 2.13 12.88 24.20
CA ARG A 56 2.27 13.48 25.55
C ARG A 56 2.32 12.44 26.67
N PHE A 57 1.91 11.20 26.42
CA PHE A 57 1.93 10.11 27.39
C PHE A 57 3.25 9.29 27.35
N GLY A 58 4.26 9.75 26.63
CA GLY A 58 5.59 9.11 26.58
C GLY A 58 5.49 7.62 26.18
N ASP A 59 6.11 6.73 26.93
CA ASP A 59 6.15 5.29 26.61
C ASP A 59 4.76 4.64 26.53
N ALA A 60 3.79 5.12 27.29
CA ALA A 60 2.43 4.61 27.22
C ALA A 60 1.77 5.00 25.89
N GLY A 61 2.01 6.22 25.45
CA GLY A 61 1.55 6.72 24.14
C GLY A 61 2.21 5.97 22.99
N SER A 62 3.52 5.70 23.07
CA SER A 62 4.24 4.92 22.06
C SER A 62 3.67 3.50 21.95
N ARG A 63 3.41 2.82 23.05
CA ARG A 63 2.77 1.48 23.03
C ARG A 63 1.35 1.51 22.48
N LEU A 64 0.59 2.59 22.73
CA LEU A 64 -0.73 2.78 22.14
C LEU A 64 -0.61 2.91 20.61
N MET A 65 0.28 3.76 20.12
CA MET A 65 0.52 3.94 18.68
C MET A 65 0.99 2.64 18.02
N ASP A 66 1.88 1.87 18.64
CA ASP A 66 2.28 0.55 18.16
C ASP A 66 1.09 -0.43 18.08
N GLY A 67 0.14 -0.33 19.00
CA GLY A 67 -1.10 -1.11 18.95
C GLY A 67 -2.02 -0.69 17.81
N LEU A 68 -2.18 0.62 17.61
CA LEU A 68 -3.01 1.19 16.55
C LEU A 68 -2.46 0.86 15.14
N THR A 69 -1.15 0.89 14.95
CA THR A 69 -0.52 0.55 13.66
C THR A 69 -0.55 -0.94 13.31
N ARG A 70 -0.88 -1.82 14.26
CA ARG A 70 -1.12 -3.24 13.98
C ARG A 70 -2.54 -3.55 13.50
N ASP A 71 -3.48 -2.64 13.74
CA ASP A 71 -4.82 -2.74 13.15
C ASP A 71 -4.77 -2.20 11.72
N GLU A 72 -5.12 -3.04 10.75
CA GLU A 72 -5.01 -2.72 9.31
C GLU A 72 -5.82 -1.49 8.93
N ALA A 73 -7.05 -1.35 9.45
CA ALA A 73 -7.91 -0.22 9.12
C ALA A 73 -7.36 1.09 9.69
N VAL A 74 -6.87 1.07 10.93
CA VAL A 74 -6.27 2.24 11.58
C VAL A 74 -4.96 2.60 10.91
N SER A 75 -4.10 1.63 10.62
CA SER A 75 -2.84 1.82 9.90
C SER A 75 -3.07 2.50 8.54
N SER A 76 -4.03 2.00 7.75
CA SER A 76 -4.40 2.58 6.45
C SER A 76 -4.86 4.04 6.57
N LEU A 77 -5.64 4.37 7.60
CA LEU A 77 -6.06 5.75 7.86
C LEU A 77 -4.89 6.65 8.26
N LEU A 78 -4.00 6.17 9.13
CA LEU A 78 -2.80 6.92 9.51
C LEU A 78 -1.89 7.19 8.30
N ILE A 79 -1.77 6.22 7.38
CA ILE A 79 -1.02 6.40 6.14
C ILE A 79 -1.71 7.42 5.24
N LEU A 80 -3.02 7.30 5.04
CA LEU A 80 -3.81 8.22 4.21
C LEU A 80 -3.65 9.69 4.62
N TYR A 81 -3.54 9.93 5.93
CA TYR A 81 -3.36 11.29 6.48
C TYR A 81 -1.88 11.66 6.74
N GLY A 82 -0.91 10.84 6.33
CA GLY A 82 0.52 11.12 6.54
C GLY A 82 0.96 11.08 8.01
N LEU A 83 0.20 10.40 8.87
CA LEU A 83 0.41 10.36 10.33
C LEU A 83 1.00 9.04 10.81
N HIS A 84 1.31 8.11 9.91
CA HIS A 84 1.87 6.82 10.27
C HIS A 84 3.30 6.99 10.81
N PRO A 85 3.64 6.42 11.99
CA PRO A 85 4.94 6.63 12.64
C PRO A 85 6.13 6.03 11.87
N GLN A 86 5.88 5.05 11.02
CA GLN A 86 6.89 4.45 10.16
C GLN A 86 6.81 5.04 8.75
N ASP A 87 7.96 5.36 8.17
CA ASP A 87 8.06 5.76 6.77
C ASP A 87 7.72 4.60 5.81
N LEU A 88 7.53 4.95 4.55
CA LEU A 88 7.19 4.00 3.49
C LEU A 88 8.21 2.85 3.39
N GLU A 89 9.49 3.17 3.44
CA GLU A 89 10.55 2.17 3.32
C GLU A 89 10.50 1.17 4.48
N THR A 90 10.33 1.64 5.70
CA THR A 90 10.23 0.79 6.90
C THR A 90 9.01 -0.12 6.82
N ARG A 91 7.86 0.39 6.39
CA ARG A 91 6.62 -0.40 6.22
C ARG A 91 6.80 -1.48 5.16
N VAL A 92 7.35 -1.12 4.00
CA VAL A 92 7.62 -2.07 2.90
C VAL A 92 8.62 -3.13 3.32
N ARG A 93 9.74 -2.76 3.94
CA ARG A 93 10.72 -3.72 4.47
C ARG A 93 10.11 -4.65 5.52
N GLY A 94 9.19 -4.13 6.33
CA GLY A 94 8.41 -4.92 7.29
C GLY A 94 7.57 -5.99 6.60
N ALA A 95 6.83 -5.62 5.55
CA ALA A 95 6.00 -6.53 4.77
C ALA A 95 6.84 -7.61 4.05
N LEU A 96 8.02 -7.23 3.53
CA LEU A 96 8.92 -8.15 2.83
C LEU A 96 9.56 -9.23 3.71
N LYS A 97 9.60 -9.06 5.04
CA LYS A 97 10.16 -10.07 5.95
C LYS A 97 9.50 -11.45 5.86
N ASN A 98 8.26 -11.49 5.38
CA ASN A 98 7.48 -12.73 5.23
C ASN A 98 7.65 -13.38 3.85
N PHE A 99 8.53 -12.84 3.00
CA PHE A 99 8.74 -13.30 1.63
C PHE A 99 10.22 -13.58 1.39
N ASP A 100 10.58 -14.86 1.38
CA ASP A 100 11.94 -15.28 1.06
C ASP A 100 12.25 -15.02 -0.43
N GLY A 101 13.48 -14.57 -0.70
CA GLY A 101 13.93 -14.34 -2.08
C GLY A 101 13.36 -13.06 -2.74
N VAL A 102 12.73 -12.17 -1.97
CA VAL A 102 12.28 -10.86 -2.46
C VAL A 102 13.20 -9.76 -1.92
N LYS A 103 13.67 -8.90 -2.81
CA LYS A 103 14.55 -7.77 -2.47
C LYS A 103 13.93 -6.46 -2.92
N LEU A 104 13.98 -5.46 -2.05
CA LEU A 104 13.66 -4.08 -2.40
C LEU A 104 14.83 -3.50 -3.20
N VAL A 105 14.56 -3.07 -4.43
CA VAL A 105 15.54 -2.46 -5.34
C VAL A 105 15.56 -0.94 -5.19
N SER A 106 14.40 -0.29 -5.33
CA SER A 106 14.28 1.16 -5.16
C SER A 106 12.88 1.54 -4.68
N ILE A 107 12.82 2.74 -4.05
CA ILE A 107 11.59 3.48 -3.77
C ILE A 107 11.83 4.91 -4.26
N GLU A 108 11.10 5.33 -5.29
CA GLU A 108 11.23 6.65 -5.89
C GLU A 108 9.86 7.20 -6.28
N GLU A 109 9.54 8.40 -5.86
CA GLU A 109 8.32 9.14 -6.26
C GLU A 109 7.02 8.33 -6.15
N GLY A 110 6.87 7.52 -5.07
CA GLY A 110 5.70 6.68 -4.88
C GLY A 110 5.68 5.41 -5.74
N ARG A 111 6.80 5.06 -6.38
CA ARG A 111 7.01 3.81 -7.11
C ARG A 111 7.94 2.89 -6.33
N ILE A 112 7.57 1.62 -6.22
CA ILE A 112 8.41 0.58 -5.61
C ILE A 112 8.83 -0.40 -6.68
N VAL A 113 10.14 -0.71 -6.69
CA VAL A 113 10.72 -1.78 -7.51
C VAL A 113 11.19 -2.90 -6.60
N LEU A 114 10.62 -4.07 -6.78
CA LEU A 114 11.01 -5.31 -6.08
C LEU A 114 11.64 -6.27 -7.07
N ARG A 115 12.63 -7.05 -6.61
CA ARG A 115 13.21 -8.16 -7.36
C ARG A 115 12.89 -9.47 -6.66
N MET A 116 12.34 -10.43 -7.40
CA MET A 116 11.96 -11.74 -6.90
C MET A 116 12.84 -12.83 -7.54
N GLU A 117 13.49 -13.64 -6.71
CA GLU A 117 14.42 -14.70 -7.18
C GLU A 117 13.73 -15.98 -7.63
N SER A 118 12.43 -16.17 -7.28
CA SER A 118 11.63 -17.30 -7.72
C SER A 118 10.18 -16.91 -7.99
N GLN A 119 9.62 -17.34 -9.12
CA GLN A 119 8.38 -16.83 -9.70
C GLN A 119 7.09 -17.56 -9.25
N GLU A 120 7.13 -18.61 -8.45
CA GLU A 120 6.04 -19.59 -8.58
C GLU A 120 4.85 -19.52 -7.64
N ARG A 121 4.73 -18.74 -6.60
CA ARG A 121 3.45 -18.69 -5.82
C ARG A 121 3.24 -17.42 -5.01
N SER A 122 4.19 -16.53 -5.01
CA SER A 122 4.21 -15.42 -4.03
C SER A 122 3.79 -14.07 -4.62
N GLU A 123 3.69 -13.90 -5.95
CA GLU A 123 3.48 -12.56 -6.53
C GLU A 123 2.14 -11.94 -6.11
N SER A 124 1.05 -12.69 -6.15
CA SER A 124 -0.26 -12.18 -5.73
C SER A 124 -0.30 -11.84 -4.23
N ALA A 125 0.27 -12.72 -3.39
CA ALA A 125 0.37 -12.48 -1.97
C ALA A 125 1.32 -11.30 -1.66
N LEU A 126 2.42 -11.19 -2.41
CA LEU A 126 3.36 -10.05 -2.30
C LEU A 126 2.68 -8.74 -2.68
N ARG A 127 1.95 -8.70 -3.81
CA ARG A 127 1.18 -7.52 -4.21
C ARG A 127 0.17 -7.11 -3.14
N GLN A 128 -0.54 -8.08 -2.57
CA GLN A 128 -1.49 -7.82 -1.49
C GLN A 128 -0.79 -7.29 -0.23
N ALA A 129 0.33 -7.88 0.19
CA ALA A 129 1.08 -7.43 1.35
C ALA A 129 1.64 -6.01 1.16
N ILE A 130 2.12 -5.68 -0.04
CA ILE A 130 2.58 -4.33 -0.36
C ILE A 130 1.40 -3.35 -0.42
N ALA A 131 0.26 -3.72 -0.99
CA ALA A 131 -0.93 -2.86 -1.02
C ALA A 131 -1.44 -2.51 0.38
N VAL A 132 -1.32 -3.43 1.35
CA VAL A 132 -1.63 -3.16 2.76
C VAL A 132 -0.58 -2.27 3.42
N ALA A 133 0.71 -2.52 3.16
CA ALA A 133 1.81 -1.74 3.77
C ALA A 133 1.98 -0.34 3.17
N ALA A 134 1.56 -0.16 1.92
CA ALA A 134 1.71 1.06 1.15
C ALA A 134 0.47 1.34 0.29
N PRO A 135 -0.69 1.64 0.89
CA PRO A 135 -1.92 1.95 0.15
C PRO A 135 -1.83 3.26 -0.65
N ASP A 136 -0.87 4.10 -0.31
CA ASP A 136 -0.52 5.37 -0.95
C ASP A 136 0.44 5.20 -2.15
N LEU A 137 0.75 3.96 -2.54
CA LEU A 137 1.67 3.67 -3.61
C LEU A 137 1.06 3.98 -4.98
N ALA A 138 1.82 4.70 -5.83
CA ALA A 138 1.41 5.01 -7.19
C ALA A 138 1.63 3.83 -8.15
N ASP A 139 2.74 3.09 -7.97
CA ASP A 139 3.11 2.00 -8.88
C ASP A 139 3.98 0.93 -8.19
N LEU A 140 3.76 -0.35 -8.54
CA LEU A 140 4.52 -1.49 -8.04
C LEU A 140 5.06 -2.33 -9.20
N ILE A 141 6.37 -2.30 -9.37
CA ILE A 141 7.09 -3.11 -10.35
C ILE A 141 7.73 -4.30 -9.64
N ILE A 142 7.44 -5.50 -10.11
CA ILE A 142 8.07 -6.74 -9.64
C ILE A 142 8.92 -7.29 -10.78
N GLU A 143 10.24 -7.17 -10.63
CA GLU A 143 11.20 -7.75 -11.55
C GLU A 143 11.40 -9.22 -11.21
N GLY A 144 11.09 -10.13 -12.14
CA GLY A 144 11.55 -11.53 -12.07
C GLY A 144 13.03 -11.59 -12.41
N THR A 145 13.79 -12.47 -11.75
CA THR A 145 15.12 -12.81 -12.24
C THR A 145 14.96 -13.43 -13.63
N PRO A 146 15.66 -12.94 -14.66
CA PRO A 146 15.65 -13.63 -15.94
C PRO A 146 16.10 -15.06 -15.67
N GLN A 147 15.24 -16.03 -16.01
CA GLN A 147 15.65 -17.43 -15.99
C GLN A 147 16.91 -17.54 -16.86
N SER A 148 18.06 -17.75 -16.22
CA SER A 148 19.27 -18.14 -16.93
C SER A 148 19.12 -19.60 -17.38
N GLY A 149 18.18 -19.83 -18.28
CA GLY A 149 17.79 -21.11 -18.80
C GLY A 149 17.55 -21.11 -20.30
N PHE A 150 17.74 -19.96 -20.96
CA PHE A 150 17.84 -19.96 -22.42
C PHE A 150 19.25 -20.42 -22.80
N VAL A 151 19.44 -21.75 -22.89
CA VAL A 151 20.60 -22.34 -23.59
C VAL A 151 20.29 -22.13 -25.08
N PRO A 152 21.06 -21.28 -25.81
CA PRO A 152 20.87 -21.13 -27.24
C PRO A 152 20.97 -22.51 -27.91
N LEU A 153 20.08 -22.79 -28.84
CA LEU A 153 20.04 -24.08 -29.55
C LEU A 153 21.39 -24.44 -30.19
N GLU A 154 22.19 -23.44 -30.50
CA GLU A 154 23.55 -23.55 -31.05
C GLU A 154 24.54 -24.20 -30.08
N ALA A 155 24.31 -24.12 -28.77
CA ALA A 155 25.16 -24.78 -27.76
C ALA A 155 24.83 -26.31 -27.63
N LEU A 156 23.69 -26.75 -28.19
CA LEU A 156 23.29 -28.18 -28.19
C LEU A 156 23.69 -28.90 -29.49
N ILE A 157 24.06 -28.16 -30.54
CA ILE A 157 24.54 -28.74 -31.78
C ILE A 157 26.08 -28.76 -31.73
N GLY A 158 26.61 -29.72 -30.97
CA GLY A 158 28.03 -30.02 -30.98
C GLY A 158 28.48 -30.31 -32.41
N VAL A 159 29.23 -29.39 -32.99
CA VAL A 159 29.96 -29.61 -34.24
C VAL A 159 30.85 -30.81 -34.07
N ARG A 160 30.48 -31.95 -34.70
CA ARG A 160 31.44 -33.00 -35.06
C ARG A 160 32.09 -32.56 -36.36
N ALA A 161 33.35 -32.17 -36.29
CA ALA A 161 34.28 -32.23 -37.38
C ALA A 161 35.09 -33.51 -37.24
#